data_c3ce7e99ab88f060b2fb023930ecedee
#
_entry.id   c3ce7e99ab88f060b2fb023930ecedee
#
_cell.length_a   1.000
_cell.length_b   1.000
_cell.length_c   1.000
_cell.angle_alpha   90.00
_cell.angle_beta   90.00
_cell.angle_gamma   90.00
#
_symmetry.space_group_name_H-M   'P 1'
#
loop_
_entity.id
_entity.type
_entity.pdbx_description
1 polymer ?
#
loop_
_entity_poly.entity_id
_entity_poly.type
_entity_poly.pdbx_seq_one_letter_code
_entity_poly.pdbx_strand_id
1 'polypeptide(L)'
;MPDTTSTPVALHPVVEAVTRRIVERSAATRSAYLAQVAHMADRKPGADRMGCANVAHAFAAMPDADKTRVTGLDKFKIVEEKGANIGIVNAYNDLLSAHAPLQHYPDLIKDEARKLGATAQVAGGVP
;
A
#
# COMPACT_ATOMS: atom_id res chain seq x y z
N MET A 1 -25.93 -9.09 7.94
CA MET A 1 -25.28 -8.10 7.07
C MET A 1 -26.02 -6.80 7.26
N PRO A 2 -25.42 -5.74 7.82
CA PRO A 2 -26.10 -4.45 7.86
C PRO A 2 -26.13 -3.86 6.45
N ASP A 3 -27.33 -3.48 6.04
CA ASP A 3 -27.61 -2.84 4.77
C ASP A 3 -27.04 -1.42 4.77
N THR A 4 -25.90 -1.23 4.10
CA THR A 4 -25.25 0.08 3.97
C THR A 4 -25.74 0.79 2.71
N THR A 5 -27.01 1.05 2.61
CA THR A 5 -27.54 2.06 1.71
C THR A 5 -27.27 3.46 2.27
N SER A 6 -26.01 3.86 2.32
CA SER A 6 -25.68 5.26 2.59
C SER A 6 -26.06 6.09 1.35
N THR A 7 -27.08 6.90 1.46
CA THR A 7 -27.38 7.92 0.47
C THR A 7 -26.11 8.75 0.23
N PRO A 8 -25.62 8.88 -1.01
CA PRO A 8 -24.44 9.67 -1.27
C PRO A 8 -24.66 11.11 -0.80
N VAL A 9 -23.81 11.56 0.09
CA VAL A 9 -23.82 12.95 0.56
C VAL A 9 -23.50 13.85 -0.63
N ALA A 10 -24.41 14.76 -0.96
CA ALA A 10 -24.21 15.71 -2.06
C ALA A 10 -23.00 16.59 -1.75
N LEU A 11 -22.04 16.64 -2.66
CA LEU A 11 -20.88 17.51 -2.55
C LEU A 11 -21.29 18.98 -2.72
N HIS A 12 -20.54 19.86 -2.06
CA HIS A 12 -20.73 21.30 -2.29
C HIS A 12 -20.48 21.62 -3.77
N PRO A 13 -21.32 22.44 -4.46
CA PRO A 13 -21.22 22.68 -5.90
C PRO A 13 -19.85 23.15 -6.39
N VAL A 14 -19.15 23.96 -5.59
CA VAL A 14 -17.78 24.41 -5.91
C VAL A 14 -16.80 23.23 -5.90
N VAL A 15 -16.91 22.35 -4.92
CA VAL A 15 -16.05 21.14 -4.83
C VAL A 15 -16.30 20.25 -6.04
N GLU A 16 -17.55 20.01 -6.40
CA GLU A 16 -17.93 19.22 -7.57
C GLU A 16 -17.36 19.83 -8.87
N ALA A 17 -17.54 21.13 -9.07
CA ALA A 17 -17.04 21.83 -10.25
C ALA A 17 -15.51 21.78 -10.37
N VAL A 18 -14.79 21.95 -9.26
CA VAL A 18 -13.33 21.86 -9.23
C VAL A 18 -12.86 20.44 -9.50
N THR A 19 -13.49 19.46 -8.89
CA THR A 19 -13.16 18.05 -9.10
C THR A 19 -13.37 17.65 -10.56
N ARG A 20 -14.49 18.01 -11.17
CA ARG A 20 -14.75 17.76 -12.59
C ARG A 20 -13.69 18.37 -13.49
N ARG A 21 -13.33 19.63 -13.28
CA ARG A 21 -12.28 20.31 -14.05
C ARG A 21 -10.91 19.63 -13.90
N ILE A 22 -10.57 19.14 -12.71
CA ILE A 22 -9.32 18.39 -12.47
C ILE A 22 -9.35 17.06 -13.24
N VAL A 23 -10.46 16.33 -13.19
CA VAL A 23 -10.64 15.06 -13.89
C VAL A 23 -10.51 15.25 -15.41
N GLU A 24 -11.22 16.24 -15.97
CA GLU A 24 -11.15 16.55 -17.40
C GLU A 24 -9.74 16.92 -17.85
N ARG A 25 -9.07 17.81 -17.12
CA ARG A 25 -7.70 18.26 -17.43
C ARG A 25 -6.68 17.15 -17.35
N SER A 26 -6.83 16.20 -16.42
CA SER A 26 -5.89 15.11 -16.20
C SER A 26 -6.23 13.83 -16.95
N ALA A 27 -7.30 13.80 -17.73
CA ALA A 27 -7.85 12.57 -18.31
C ALA A 27 -6.82 11.77 -19.12
N ALA A 28 -6.09 12.41 -20.00
CA ALA A 28 -5.09 11.74 -20.85
C ALA A 28 -3.92 11.17 -20.02
N THR A 29 -3.33 12.00 -19.15
CA THR A 29 -2.21 11.59 -18.28
C THR A 29 -2.64 10.49 -17.32
N ARG A 30 -3.84 10.59 -16.75
CA ARG A 30 -4.41 9.61 -15.85
C ARG A 30 -4.66 8.29 -16.56
N SER A 31 -5.18 8.30 -17.78
CA SER A 31 -5.40 7.09 -18.57
C SER A 31 -4.08 6.37 -18.85
N ALA A 32 -3.04 7.11 -19.28
CA ALA A 32 -1.72 6.55 -19.52
C ALA A 32 -1.10 5.94 -18.24
N TYR A 33 -1.21 6.65 -17.12
CA TYR A 33 -0.74 6.15 -15.83
C TYR A 33 -1.47 4.87 -15.40
N LEU A 34 -2.79 4.83 -15.49
CA LEU A 34 -3.59 3.65 -15.12
C LEU A 34 -3.29 2.45 -16.03
N ALA A 35 -3.06 2.68 -17.32
CA ALA A 35 -2.63 1.62 -18.24
C ALA A 35 -1.27 1.05 -17.85
N GLN A 36 -0.33 1.90 -17.46
CA GLN A 36 0.97 1.46 -16.95
C GLN A 36 0.85 0.65 -15.65
N VAL A 37 0.02 1.11 -14.71
CA VAL A 37 -0.24 0.39 -13.45
C VAL A 37 -0.86 -0.97 -13.73
N ALA A 38 -1.86 -1.05 -14.62
CA ALA A 38 -2.48 -2.31 -15.01
C ALA A 38 -1.46 -3.27 -15.64
N HIS A 39 -0.63 -2.78 -16.57
CA HIS A 39 0.45 -3.57 -17.18
C HIS A 39 1.43 -4.13 -16.13
N MET A 40 1.79 -3.32 -15.14
CA MET A 40 2.69 -3.77 -14.07
C MET A 40 2.02 -4.79 -13.14
N ALA A 41 0.71 -4.67 -12.90
CA ALA A 41 -0.04 -5.63 -12.10
C ALA A 41 -0.16 -7.01 -12.77
N ASP A 42 -0.19 -7.04 -14.11
CA ASP A 42 -0.28 -8.29 -14.88
C ASP A 42 1.06 -9.04 -15.04
N ARG A 43 2.17 -8.46 -14.58
CA ARG A 43 3.45 -9.16 -14.60
C ARG A 43 3.37 -10.49 -13.87
N LYS A 44 4.01 -11.50 -14.46
CA LYS A 44 4.10 -12.83 -13.86
C LYS A 44 4.76 -12.76 -12.49
N PRO A 45 4.31 -13.57 -11.52
CA PRO A 45 5.02 -13.71 -10.24
C PRO A 45 6.46 -14.22 -10.45
N GLY A 46 7.27 -14.14 -9.41
CA GLY A 46 8.62 -14.68 -9.42
C GLY A 46 9.62 -13.79 -10.17
N ALA A 47 10.31 -14.34 -11.16
CA ALA A 47 11.46 -13.70 -11.81
C ALA A 47 11.15 -12.32 -12.40
N ASP A 48 9.98 -12.15 -13.02
CA ASP A 48 9.60 -10.87 -13.63
C ASP A 48 9.41 -9.74 -12.60
N ARG A 49 8.92 -10.08 -11.40
CA ARG A 49 8.78 -9.11 -10.32
C ARG A 49 10.10 -8.84 -9.61
N MET A 50 10.91 -9.87 -9.42
CA MET A 50 12.22 -9.76 -8.78
C MET A 50 13.25 -9.04 -9.65
N GLY A 51 13.01 -8.91 -10.95
CA GLY A 51 13.78 -8.05 -11.84
C GLY A 51 13.68 -6.55 -11.52
N CYS A 52 12.68 -6.14 -10.74
CA CYS A 52 12.61 -4.79 -10.18
C CYS A 52 13.46 -4.73 -8.90
N ALA A 53 14.51 -3.92 -8.89
CA ALA A 53 15.42 -3.79 -7.73
C ALA A 53 14.66 -3.48 -6.42
N ASN A 54 13.65 -2.61 -6.47
CA ASN A 54 12.87 -2.26 -5.28
C ASN A 54 12.10 -3.46 -4.72
N VAL A 55 11.54 -4.32 -5.57
CA VAL A 55 10.84 -5.54 -5.13
C VAL A 55 11.85 -6.54 -4.56
N ALA A 56 13.01 -6.70 -5.20
CA ALA A 56 14.07 -7.58 -4.71
C ALA A 56 14.60 -7.15 -3.34
N HIS A 57 14.80 -5.85 -3.13
CA HIS A 57 15.21 -5.32 -1.84
C HIS A 57 14.11 -5.47 -0.77
N ALA A 58 12.86 -5.18 -1.11
CA ALA A 58 11.73 -5.39 -0.21
C ALA A 58 11.62 -6.85 0.23
N PHE A 59 11.78 -7.79 -0.71
CA PHE A 59 11.81 -9.22 -0.43
C PHE A 59 13.00 -9.61 0.47
N ALA A 60 14.20 -9.13 0.16
CA ALA A 60 15.41 -9.45 0.92
C ALA A 60 15.36 -8.90 2.35
N ALA A 61 14.75 -7.74 2.55
CA ALA A 61 14.60 -7.12 3.87
C ALA A 61 13.53 -7.77 4.76
N MET A 62 12.64 -8.58 4.18
CA MET A 62 11.67 -9.32 4.99
C MET A 62 12.38 -10.40 5.80
N PRO A 63 12.06 -10.54 7.10
CA PRO A 63 12.64 -11.59 7.93
C PRO A 63 12.38 -12.97 7.28
N ASP A 64 13.39 -13.84 7.34
CA ASP A 64 13.19 -15.24 7.00
C ASP A 64 12.19 -15.86 7.98
N ALA A 65 11.42 -16.82 7.47
CA ALA A 65 10.44 -17.52 8.27
C ALA A 65 11.12 -18.16 9.50
N ASP A 66 11.02 -17.49 10.61
CA ASP A 66 10.99 -18.22 11.85
C ASP A 66 9.72 -19.09 11.81
N LYS A 67 9.87 -20.40 11.93
CA LYS A 67 8.79 -21.38 11.82
C LYS A 67 7.65 -21.13 12.83
N THR A 68 7.80 -20.18 13.70
CA THR A 68 6.84 -19.76 14.74
C THR A 68 6.12 -18.45 14.40
N ARG A 69 6.52 -17.73 13.36
CA ARG A 69 5.93 -16.45 12.96
C ARG A 69 5.46 -16.44 11.51
N VAL A 70 4.35 -15.76 11.28
CA VAL A 70 3.62 -15.58 10.02
C VAL A 70 4.44 -14.90 8.90
N THR A 71 5.68 -14.48 9.16
CA THR A 71 6.54 -13.69 8.28
C THR A 71 7.02 -14.43 7.02
N GLY A 72 7.10 -15.75 7.05
CA GLY A 72 7.41 -16.54 5.84
C GLY A 72 6.33 -16.45 4.77
N LEU A 73 5.09 -16.24 5.20
CA LEU A 73 3.96 -16.02 4.31
C LEU A 73 4.03 -14.68 3.59
N ASP A 74 4.67 -13.67 4.18
CA ASP A 74 4.80 -12.34 3.56
C ASP A 74 5.68 -12.39 2.31
N LYS A 75 6.82 -13.09 2.35
CA LYS A 75 7.68 -13.33 1.18
C LYS A 75 6.93 -14.05 0.06
N PHE A 76 6.22 -15.13 0.43
CA PHE A 76 5.44 -15.91 -0.51
C PHE A 76 4.33 -15.10 -1.18
N LYS A 77 3.62 -14.28 -0.42
CA LYS A 77 2.56 -13.41 -0.94
C LYS A 77 3.05 -12.44 -2.01
N ILE A 78 4.22 -11.82 -1.81
CA ILE A 78 4.78 -10.88 -2.78
C ILE A 78 5.18 -11.60 -4.08
N VAL A 79 5.84 -12.74 -3.97
CA VAL A 79 6.49 -13.40 -5.11
C VAL A 79 5.53 -14.30 -5.87
N GLU A 80 4.75 -15.11 -5.17
CA GLU A 80 3.90 -16.15 -5.77
C GLU A 80 2.45 -15.68 -5.95
N GLU A 81 1.89 -15.01 -4.95
CA GLU A 81 0.47 -14.64 -4.95
C GLU A 81 0.18 -13.26 -5.55
N LYS A 82 1.20 -12.52 -6.02
CA LYS A 82 1.06 -11.12 -6.47
C LYS A 82 0.44 -10.20 -5.41
N GLY A 83 0.61 -10.51 -4.14
CA GLY A 83 0.09 -9.70 -3.04
C GLY A 83 0.63 -8.27 -3.10
N ALA A 84 -0.22 -7.30 -2.77
CA ALA A 84 0.22 -5.92 -2.63
C ALA A 84 1.20 -5.79 -1.46
N ASN A 85 2.24 -4.97 -1.63
CA ASN A 85 3.15 -4.58 -0.55
C ASN A 85 3.01 -3.09 -0.30
N ILE A 86 2.53 -2.72 0.89
CA ILE A 86 2.23 -1.35 1.29
C ILE A 86 3.45 -0.74 1.96
N GLY A 87 3.94 0.37 1.41
CA GLY A 87 4.99 1.16 2.05
C GLY A 87 4.42 2.06 3.14
N ILE A 88 4.90 1.91 4.38
CA ILE A 88 4.52 2.75 5.51
C ILE A 88 5.56 3.83 5.68
N VAL A 89 5.16 5.09 5.56
CA VAL A 89 5.97 6.25 5.97
C VAL A 89 5.50 6.69 7.34
N ASN A 90 6.42 6.75 8.32
CA ASN A 90 6.09 7.00 9.72
C ASN A 90 7.01 8.09 10.29
N ALA A 91 6.42 9.05 10.99
CA ALA A 91 7.11 10.16 11.66
C ALA A 91 7.44 9.86 13.13
N TYR A 92 7.45 8.59 13.55
CA TYR A 92 7.83 8.22 14.92
C TYR A 92 9.21 8.77 15.29
N ASN A 93 9.29 9.36 16.45
CA ASN A 93 10.54 9.70 17.13
C ASN A 93 10.31 9.84 18.64
N ASP A 94 11.37 9.70 19.43
CA ASP A 94 11.32 9.75 20.90
C ASP A 94 11.31 11.17 21.47
N LEU A 95 11.64 12.18 20.64
CA LEU A 95 11.82 13.56 21.10
C LEU A 95 10.49 14.30 21.22
N LEU A 96 9.54 14.00 20.34
CA LEU A 96 8.25 14.70 20.28
C LEU A 96 7.16 13.82 20.86
N SER A 97 6.55 14.25 21.96
CA SER A 97 5.46 13.53 22.62
C SER A 97 4.27 13.26 21.70
N ALA A 98 4.01 14.14 20.73
CA ALA A 98 2.96 13.97 19.73
C ALA A 98 3.28 12.85 18.71
N HIS A 99 4.56 12.52 18.51
CA HIS A 99 5.02 11.51 17.56
C HIS A 99 5.30 10.15 18.22
N ALA A 100 5.55 10.13 19.52
CA ALA A 100 5.84 8.90 20.25
C ALA A 100 4.76 7.80 20.08
N PRO A 101 3.45 8.10 20.09
CA PRO A 101 2.41 7.10 19.87
C PRO A 101 2.45 6.42 18.50
N LEU A 102 3.09 7.04 17.51
CA LEU A 102 3.20 6.49 16.15
C LEU A 102 4.07 5.23 16.07
N GLN A 103 4.83 4.91 17.12
CA GLN A 103 5.69 3.74 17.19
C GLN A 103 4.95 2.42 16.90
N HIS A 104 3.72 2.30 17.35
CA HIS A 104 2.97 1.04 17.29
C HIS A 104 2.14 0.88 16.01
N TYR A 105 1.89 1.96 15.27
CA TYR A 105 1.06 1.89 14.06
C TYR A 105 1.60 0.97 12.96
N PRO A 106 2.93 0.91 12.69
CA PRO A 106 3.44 0.01 11.67
C PRO A 106 3.05 -1.46 11.88
N ASP A 107 3.09 -1.95 13.11
CA ASP A 107 2.76 -3.34 13.39
C ASP A 107 1.25 -3.60 13.25
N LEU A 108 0.41 -2.68 13.68
CA LEU A 108 -1.03 -2.75 13.45
C LEU A 108 -1.36 -2.79 11.95
N ILE A 109 -0.73 -1.92 11.16
CA ILE A 109 -0.94 -1.86 9.70
C ILE A 109 -0.48 -3.18 9.03
N LYS A 110 0.67 -3.73 9.44
CA LYS A 110 1.16 -5.03 8.93
C LYS A 110 0.16 -6.15 9.23
N ASP A 111 -0.39 -6.19 10.43
CA ASP A 111 -1.34 -7.23 10.83
C ASP A 111 -2.65 -7.12 10.06
N GLU A 112 -3.17 -5.90 9.86
CA GLU A 112 -4.39 -5.70 9.05
C GLU A 112 -4.14 -6.00 7.57
N ALA A 113 -2.98 -5.59 7.02
CA ALA A 113 -2.61 -5.92 5.66
C ALA A 113 -2.58 -7.44 5.41
N ARG A 114 -2.02 -8.21 6.35
CA ARG A 114 -1.99 -9.67 6.27
C ARG A 114 -3.37 -10.31 6.25
N LYS A 115 -4.32 -9.80 7.03
CA LYS A 115 -5.71 -10.28 7.04
C LYS A 115 -6.40 -10.10 5.68
N LEU A 116 -5.97 -9.09 4.93
CA LEU A 116 -6.48 -8.78 3.58
C LEU A 116 -5.67 -9.42 2.44
N GLY A 117 -4.73 -10.31 2.76
CA GLY A 117 -3.89 -10.95 1.75
C GLY A 117 -2.77 -10.06 1.19
N ALA A 118 -2.51 -8.91 1.82
CA ALA A 118 -1.43 -8.00 1.48
C ALA A 118 -0.27 -8.10 2.48
N THR A 119 0.80 -7.36 2.23
CA THR A 119 1.92 -7.17 3.15
C THR A 119 2.19 -5.68 3.35
N ALA A 120 2.91 -5.33 4.40
CA ALA A 120 3.32 -3.95 4.63
C ALA A 120 4.73 -3.90 5.22
N GLN A 121 5.51 -2.89 4.81
CA GLN A 121 6.86 -2.64 5.31
C GLN A 121 7.05 -1.17 5.63
N VAL A 122 7.84 -0.86 6.66
CA VAL A 122 8.26 0.52 6.90
C VAL A 122 9.22 0.92 5.79
N ALA A 123 8.81 1.89 4.98
CA ALA A 123 9.57 2.38 3.84
C ALA A 123 10.47 3.58 4.19
N GLY A 124 10.25 4.18 5.34
CA GLY A 124 11.04 5.29 5.84
C GLY A 124 10.29 6.07 6.91
N GLY A 125 10.99 7.02 7.51
CA GLY A 125 10.44 7.98 8.44
C GLY A 125 10.75 9.39 7.98
N VAL A 126 9.85 10.32 8.30
CA VAL A 126 10.08 11.75 8.13
C VAL A 126 10.11 12.35 9.53
N PRO A 127 11.11 13.18 9.85
CA PRO A 127 11.20 13.82 11.16
C PRO A 127 10.01 14.76 11.39
#